data_a1b5c495e98e6a5ae9444953da1b5545
#
_entry.id   a1b5c495e98e6a5ae9444953da1b5545
#
_cell.length_a   1.000
_cell.length_b   1.000
_cell.length_c   1.000
_cell.angle_alpha   90.00
_cell.angle_beta   90.00
_cell.angle_gamma   90.00
#
_symmetry.space_group_name_H-M   'P 1'
#
loop_
_entity.id
_entity.type
_entity.pdbx_description
1 polymer ?
#
loop_
_entity_poly.entity_id
_entity_poly.type
_entity_poly.pdbx_seq_one_letter_code
_entity_poly.pdbx_strand_id
1 'polypeptide(L)'
;MKRFLRLWPVCILIACSQWNGAAIAEEKPLWELGLGVFAVKLPAYRGAAETSDSVLPTPYVVYRGEYFKADKDGVRGVLFDSDLLEINLSVAASPPVSSGKIRVRTDMPDLSSSLELGPSIDFNLWESPKQDVKMRLFVPLRSAFTLESSPQFIGWQFTPRLNLDVSNPLGMQGWTLGMVGGPIFGSREQHAYFYGVAPQHSTGTRPAYEARAGYAGLQLLSALWKRFPAFWVGGFVRYDDVRGAVFENSPLVTQKSGFSGGVAISWVLGQSSQMVKVD
;
A
#
# COMPACT_ATOMS: atom_id res chain seq x y z
N MET A 1 -23.96 68.97 -35.81
CA MET A 1 -23.64 69.12 -34.38
C MET A 1 -23.52 67.71 -33.79
N LYS A 2 -22.31 67.18 -33.69
CA LYS A 2 -22.04 65.79 -33.15
C LYS A 2 -21.42 65.95 -31.76
N ARG A 3 -22.12 65.45 -30.72
CA ARG A 3 -21.63 65.39 -29.35
C ARG A 3 -20.83 64.12 -29.17
N PHE A 4 -19.54 64.22 -28.91
CA PHE A 4 -18.65 63.10 -28.50
C PHE A 4 -18.82 62.86 -26.97
N LEU A 5 -19.31 61.67 -26.61
CA LEU A 5 -19.23 61.15 -25.24
C LEU A 5 -17.82 60.57 -25.03
N ARG A 6 -17.07 61.15 -24.07
CA ARG A 6 -15.81 60.57 -23.59
C ARG A 6 -16.14 59.56 -22.53
N LEU A 7 -15.84 58.29 -22.82
CA LEU A 7 -15.77 57.17 -21.83
C LEU A 7 -14.41 57.22 -21.13
N TRP A 8 -14.42 57.41 -19.82
CA TRP A 8 -13.27 57.19 -18.97
C TRP A 8 -13.18 55.71 -18.62
N PRO A 9 -12.01 55.06 -18.74
CA PRO A 9 -11.82 53.74 -18.19
C PRO A 9 -11.53 53.82 -16.69
N VAL A 10 -12.41 53.27 -15.87
CA VAL A 10 -12.19 53.05 -14.44
C VAL A 10 -11.24 51.84 -14.34
N CYS A 11 -9.96 52.11 -14.06
CA CYS A 11 -8.99 51.09 -13.65
C CYS A 11 -9.34 50.63 -12.23
N ILE A 12 -10.00 49.47 -12.09
CA ILE A 12 -10.12 48.76 -10.81
C ILE A 12 -8.78 48.11 -10.55
N LEU A 13 -7.97 48.67 -9.67
CA LEU A 13 -6.80 48.03 -9.07
C LEU A 13 -7.31 46.96 -8.10
N ILE A 14 -7.35 45.69 -8.56
CA ILE A 14 -7.48 44.53 -7.67
C ILE A 14 -6.14 44.36 -7.00
N ALA A 15 -6.03 44.83 -5.77
CA ALA A 15 -4.93 44.50 -4.88
C ALA A 15 -5.05 43.01 -4.52
N CYS A 16 -4.36 42.14 -5.26
CA CYS A 16 -4.09 40.80 -4.82
C CYS A 16 -3.18 40.85 -3.60
N SER A 17 -3.78 40.91 -2.40
CA SER A 17 -3.06 40.60 -1.18
C SER A 17 -2.64 39.13 -1.28
N GLN A 18 -1.38 38.90 -1.62
CA GLN A 18 -0.73 37.60 -1.48
C GLN A 18 -0.66 37.28 0.01
N TRP A 19 -1.64 36.56 0.50
CA TRP A 19 -1.53 35.90 1.79
C TRP A 19 -0.57 34.72 1.59
N ASN A 20 0.72 34.97 1.79
CA ASN A 20 1.71 33.94 2.01
C ASN A 20 1.40 33.30 3.37
N GLY A 21 0.44 32.41 3.40
CA GLY A 21 0.32 31.44 4.48
C GLY A 21 1.51 30.50 4.33
N ALA A 22 2.58 30.74 5.10
CA ALA A 22 3.64 29.76 5.26
C ALA A 22 2.96 28.45 5.72
N ALA A 23 3.02 27.42 4.91
CA ALA A 23 2.62 26.08 5.33
C ALA A 23 3.51 25.72 6.52
N ILE A 24 2.92 25.67 7.70
CA ILE A 24 3.63 25.20 8.90
C ILE A 24 3.70 23.70 8.74
N ALA A 25 4.89 23.17 8.39
CA ALA A 25 5.15 21.74 8.38
C ALA A 25 4.74 21.17 9.75
N GLU A 26 3.92 20.12 9.76
CA GLU A 26 3.45 19.50 10.99
C GLU A 26 4.63 18.82 11.69
N GLU A 27 4.90 19.20 12.95
CA GLU A 27 5.93 18.54 13.76
C GLU A 27 5.34 17.29 14.43
N LYS A 28 6.01 16.13 14.24
CA LYS A 28 5.63 14.85 14.85
C LYS A 28 6.80 14.24 15.60
N PRO A 29 6.55 13.39 16.64
CA PRO A 29 7.61 12.65 17.30
C PRO A 29 8.45 11.85 16.31
N LEU A 30 9.77 11.81 16.49
CA LEU A 30 10.68 11.01 15.67
C LEU A 30 10.28 9.53 15.68
N TRP A 31 9.85 9.01 16.83
CA TRP A 31 9.32 7.66 16.93
C TRP A 31 8.11 7.59 17.87
N GLU A 32 7.24 6.62 17.58
CA GLU A 32 6.12 6.22 18.42
C GLU A 32 6.12 4.70 18.54
N LEU A 33 5.95 4.19 19.77
CA LEU A 33 5.86 2.76 20.07
C LEU A 33 4.58 2.47 20.81
N GLY A 34 3.99 1.30 20.55
CA GLY A 34 2.77 0.89 21.20
C GLY A 34 2.39 -0.54 20.92
N LEU A 35 1.21 -0.89 21.34
CA LEU A 35 0.57 -2.19 21.10
C LEU A 35 -0.85 -1.97 20.59
N GLY A 36 -1.28 -2.86 19.70
CA GLY A 36 -2.60 -2.82 19.13
C GLY A 36 -3.20 -4.20 18.93
N VAL A 37 -4.43 -4.18 18.45
CA VAL A 37 -5.15 -5.36 17.99
C VAL A 37 -5.62 -5.09 16.57
N PHE A 38 -5.38 -6.06 15.70
CA PHE A 38 -5.75 -6.04 14.29
C PHE A 38 -6.68 -7.21 13.98
N ALA A 39 -7.89 -6.92 13.54
CA ALA A 39 -8.83 -7.90 13.06
C ALA A 39 -8.89 -7.81 11.53
N VAL A 40 -8.66 -8.92 10.84
CA VAL A 40 -8.53 -8.94 9.39
C VAL A 40 -9.14 -10.18 8.78
N LYS A 41 -9.76 -10.00 7.61
CA LYS A 41 -10.22 -11.06 6.72
C LYS A 41 -9.51 -10.94 5.38
N LEU A 42 -8.65 -11.92 5.08
CA LEU A 42 -7.86 -11.95 3.85
C LEU A 42 -8.08 -13.26 3.09
N PRO A 43 -8.05 -13.25 1.75
CA PRO A 43 -7.92 -14.49 0.99
C PRO A 43 -6.55 -15.12 1.28
N ALA A 44 -6.47 -16.44 1.21
CA ALA A 44 -5.24 -17.17 1.42
C ALA A 44 -4.10 -16.71 0.48
N TYR A 45 -4.44 -16.44 -0.75
CA TYR A 45 -3.63 -15.74 -1.76
C TYR A 45 -4.58 -15.06 -2.76
N ARG A 46 -4.07 -14.18 -3.59
CA ARG A 46 -4.88 -13.50 -4.61
C ARG A 46 -5.41 -14.54 -5.61
N GLY A 47 -6.73 -14.57 -5.78
CA GLY A 47 -7.39 -15.60 -6.61
C GLY A 47 -7.86 -16.84 -5.86
N ALA A 48 -7.65 -16.95 -4.54
CA ALA A 48 -8.25 -17.97 -3.70
C ALA A 48 -9.63 -17.53 -3.22
N ALA A 49 -10.60 -18.43 -3.21
CA ALA A 49 -11.91 -18.21 -2.62
C ALA A 49 -11.89 -18.41 -1.09
N GLU A 50 -11.00 -19.26 -0.61
CA GLU A 50 -10.84 -19.50 0.83
C GLU A 50 -10.20 -18.27 1.50
N THR A 51 -10.84 -17.79 2.57
CA THR A 51 -10.39 -16.66 3.38
C THR A 51 -9.98 -17.13 4.76
N SER A 52 -9.08 -16.38 5.38
CA SER A 52 -8.70 -16.54 6.78
C SER A 52 -9.12 -15.30 7.57
N ASP A 53 -9.87 -15.52 8.64
CA ASP A 53 -10.20 -14.50 9.62
C ASP A 53 -9.20 -14.59 10.77
N SER A 54 -8.59 -13.48 11.13
CA SER A 54 -7.56 -13.45 12.18
C SER A 54 -7.73 -12.21 13.06
N VAL A 55 -7.54 -12.41 14.36
CA VAL A 55 -7.38 -11.32 15.33
C VAL A 55 -6.01 -11.47 15.95
N LEU A 56 -5.16 -10.50 15.73
CA LEU A 56 -3.74 -10.57 16.08
C LEU A 56 -3.33 -9.39 16.95
N PRO A 57 -2.59 -9.63 18.05
CA PRO A 57 -1.86 -8.55 18.70
C PRO A 57 -0.81 -8.03 17.71
N THR A 58 -0.67 -6.72 17.62
CA THR A 58 0.23 -6.09 16.65
C THR A 58 1.06 -5.04 17.35
N PRO A 59 2.40 -5.05 17.20
CA PRO A 59 3.21 -3.92 17.61
C PRO A 59 2.83 -2.69 16.79
N TYR A 60 2.71 -1.55 17.44
CA TYR A 60 2.62 -0.25 16.78
C TYR A 60 3.99 0.40 16.83
N VAL A 61 4.57 0.59 15.67
CA VAL A 61 5.90 1.17 15.51
C VAL A 61 5.83 2.20 14.40
N VAL A 62 6.15 3.45 14.74
CA VAL A 62 6.36 4.52 13.77
C VAL A 62 7.75 5.09 13.99
N TYR A 63 8.51 5.27 12.93
CA TYR A 63 9.83 5.89 12.94
C TYR A 63 9.99 6.80 11.72
N ARG A 64 10.37 8.05 11.95
CA ARG A 64 10.44 9.11 10.94
C ARG A 64 11.86 9.66 10.83
N GLY A 65 12.83 8.76 10.71
CA GLY A 65 14.24 9.14 10.53
C GLY A 65 14.54 9.56 9.09
N GLU A 66 15.69 10.18 8.91
CA GLU A 66 16.17 10.66 7.60
C GLU A 66 16.50 9.49 6.66
N TYR A 67 17.23 8.47 7.16
CA TYR A 67 17.68 7.33 6.35
C TYR A 67 16.81 6.09 6.47
N PHE A 68 15.93 6.04 7.45
CA PHE A 68 15.03 4.93 7.69
C PHE A 68 13.66 5.46 8.11
N LYS A 69 12.63 4.99 7.47
CA LYS A 69 11.24 5.35 7.76
C LYS A 69 10.42 4.07 7.96
N ALA A 70 9.57 4.07 8.97
CA ALA A 70 8.54 3.06 9.20
C ALA A 70 7.25 3.79 9.54
N ASP A 71 6.33 3.86 8.60
CA ASP A 71 5.11 4.65 8.71
C ASP A 71 3.95 4.03 7.91
N LYS A 72 2.92 4.81 7.61
CA LYS A 72 1.76 4.39 6.80
C LYS A 72 2.12 3.89 5.40
N ASP A 73 3.24 4.35 4.84
CA ASP A 73 3.70 3.98 3.49
C ASP A 73 4.58 2.71 3.51
N GLY A 74 4.87 2.19 4.71
CA GLY A 74 5.63 0.95 4.93
C GLY A 74 7.00 1.18 5.58
N VAL A 75 7.82 0.13 5.53
CA VAL A 75 9.19 0.14 6.02
C VAL A 75 10.13 0.37 4.84
N ARG A 76 10.99 1.37 4.93
CA ARG A 76 11.94 1.70 3.84
C ARG A 76 13.23 2.35 4.33
N GLY A 77 14.31 2.04 3.64
CA GLY A 77 15.58 2.75 3.75
C GLY A 77 15.67 3.84 2.68
N VAL A 78 15.79 5.09 3.09
CA VAL A 78 15.83 6.25 2.19
C VAL A 78 17.26 6.44 1.69
N LEU A 79 17.44 6.48 0.38
CA LEU A 79 18.71 6.69 -0.30
C LEU A 79 18.84 8.12 -0.83
N PHE A 80 17.72 8.69 -1.24
CA PHE A 80 17.62 10.07 -1.73
C PHE A 80 16.21 10.58 -1.49
N ASP A 81 16.08 11.84 -1.05
CA ASP A 81 14.79 12.48 -0.75
C ASP A 81 14.83 13.93 -1.23
N SER A 82 13.78 14.35 -1.93
CA SER A 82 13.57 15.72 -2.42
C SER A 82 12.07 16.01 -2.53
N ASP A 83 11.70 17.27 -2.75
CA ASP A 83 10.30 17.68 -2.93
C ASP A 83 9.59 16.93 -4.06
N LEU A 84 10.32 16.48 -5.08
CA LEU A 84 9.75 15.82 -6.26
C LEU A 84 9.74 14.30 -6.15
N LEU A 85 10.80 13.69 -5.62
CA LEU A 85 10.94 12.23 -5.58
C LEU A 85 11.77 11.74 -4.38
N GLU A 86 11.42 10.54 -3.90
CA GLU A 86 12.20 9.75 -2.96
C GLU A 86 12.71 8.48 -3.66
N ILE A 87 13.99 8.14 -3.53
CA ILE A 87 14.54 6.83 -3.91
C ILE A 87 14.80 6.06 -2.64
N ASN A 88 14.21 4.88 -2.54
CA ASN A 88 14.30 4.10 -1.33
C ASN A 88 14.46 2.59 -1.60
N LEU A 89 14.84 1.86 -0.56
CA LEU A 89 14.80 0.42 -0.50
C LEU A 89 13.54 0.02 0.28
N SER A 90 12.53 -0.44 -0.43
CA SER A 90 11.24 -0.79 0.17
C SER A 90 11.18 -2.25 0.57
N VAL A 91 10.43 -2.52 1.65
CA VAL A 91 10.27 -3.85 2.23
C VAL A 91 8.78 -4.18 2.32
N ALA A 92 8.41 -5.43 2.02
CA ALA A 92 7.09 -5.98 2.26
C ALA A 92 7.20 -7.42 2.77
N ALA A 93 6.16 -7.94 3.40
CA ALA A 93 6.12 -9.30 3.89
C ALA A 93 4.75 -9.92 3.66
N SER A 94 4.71 -11.24 3.48
CA SER A 94 3.48 -12.01 3.37
C SER A 94 3.45 -13.11 4.43
N PRO A 95 2.28 -13.35 5.06
CA PRO A 95 2.13 -14.43 6.03
C PRO A 95 2.17 -15.81 5.37
N PRO A 96 2.42 -16.88 6.13
CA PRO A 96 2.38 -18.24 5.61
C PRO A 96 0.95 -18.67 5.31
N VAL A 97 0.80 -19.60 4.38
CA VAL A 97 -0.49 -20.18 4.01
C VAL A 97 -0.41 -21.70 4.07
N SER A 98 -1.23 -22.31 4.93
CA SER A 98 -1.32 -23.77 5.00
C SER A 98 -2.16 -24.31 3.86
N SER A 99 -1.53 -25.08 2.98
CA SER A 99 -2.16 -25.72 1.80
C SER A 99 -3.26 -26.70 2.19
N GLY A 100 -3.14 -27.36 3.34
CA GLY A 100 -4.18 -28.28 3.86
C GLY A 100 -5.51 -27.59 4.23
N LYS A 101 -5.53 -26.27 4.36
CA LYS A 101 -6.75 -25.48 4.61
C LYS A 101 -7.40 -24.95 3.32
N ILE A 102 -6.81 -25.22 2.16
CA ILE A 102 -7.27 -24.73 0.87
C ILE A 102 -7.57 -25.93 -0.02
N ARG A 103 -8.84 -26.12 -0.36
CA ARG A 103 -9.34 -27.29 -1.08
C ARG A 103 -8.54 -27.61 -2.35
N VAL A 104 -8.24 -26.59 -3.15
CA VAL A 104 -7.50 -26.79 -4.41
C VAL A 104 -5.99 -26.98 -4.22
N ARG A 105 -5.46 -26.81 -3.00
CA ARG A 105 -4.04 -26.99 -2.66
C ARG A 105 -3.79 -28.20 -1.75
N THR A 106 -4.81 -29.00 -1.42
CA THR A 106 -4.65 -30.24 -0.63
C THR A 106 -3.53 -31.07 -1.23
N ASP A 107 -2.64 -31.61 -0.37
CA ASP A 107 -1.45 -32.40 -0.72
C ASP A 107 -0.37 -31.65 -1.53
N MET A 108 -0.43 -30.33 -1.58
CA MET A 108 0.65 -29.49 -2.07
C MET A 108 1.46 -28.92 -0.89
N PRO A 109 2.72 -28.52 -1.11
CA PRO A 109 3.51 -27.82 -0.11
C PRO A 109 2.81 -26.56 0.39
N ASP A 110 3.00 -26.23 1.67
CA ASP A 110 2.56 -24.95 2.23
C ASP A 110 3.28 -23.78 1.55
N LEU A 111 2.65 -22.61 1.57
CA LEU A 111 3.32 -21.38 1.16
C LEU A 111 3.94 -20.76 2.40
N SER A 112 5.26 -20.70 2.43
CA SER A 112 6.00 -20.12 3.55
C SER A 112 5.80 -18.61 3.64
N SER A 113 5.98 -18.02 4.82
CA SER A 113 6.12 -16.56 4.95
C SER A 113 7.18 -16.07 4.00
N SER A 114 6.99 -14.92 3.40
CA SER A 114 7.97 -14.32 2.50
C SER A 114 8.30 -12.88 2.87
N LEU A 115 9.53 -12.51 2.55
CA LEU A 115 10.03 -11.14 2.59
C LEU A 115 10.30 -10.67 1.17
N GLU A 116 9.81 -9.50 0.85
CA GLU A 116 10.07 -8.81 -0.42
C GLU A 116 10.93 -7.60 -0.15
N LEU A 117 12.01 -7.43 -0.90
CA LEU A 117 12.97 -6.35 -0.77
C LEU A 117 13.40 -5.85 -2.14
N GLY A 118 13.48 -4.54 -2.30
CA GLY A 118 13.96 -3.97 -3.55
C GLY A 118 13.81 -2.45 -3.66
N PRO A 119 14.40 -1.85 -4.71
CA PRO A 119 14.31 -0.42 -4.93
C PRO A 119 12.89 0.04 -5.22
N SER A 120 12.56 1.24 -4.78
CA SER A 120 11.37 2.00 -5.16
C SER A 120 11.78 3.42 -5.52
N ILE A 121 11.08 3.98 -6.49
CA ILE A 121 11.09 5.41 -6.80
C ILE A 121 9.69 5.91 -6.55
N ASP A 122 9.56 6.86 -5.63
CA ASP A 122 8.28 7.41 -5.20
C ASP A 122 8.24 8.88 -5.63
N PHE A 123 7.29 9.24 -6.51
CA PHE A 123 7.13 10.58 -7.05
C PHE A 123 6.02 11.32 -6.34
N ASN A 124 6.30 12.53 -5.88
CA ASN A 124 5.31 13.50 -5.43
C ASN A 124 4.70 14.17 -6.66
N LEU A 125 3.53 13.70 -7.10
CA LEU A 125 2.91 14.17 -8.35
C LEU A 125 2.20 15.50 -8.17
N TRP A 126 1.49 15.64 -7.07
CA TRP A 126 0.69 16.82 -6.80
C TRP A 126 0.28 16.91 -5.33
N GLU A 127 0.21 18.14 -4.84
CA GLU A 127 -0.31 18.47 -3.52
C GLU A 127 -1.24 19.69 -3.63
N SER A 128 -2.36 19.66 -2.92
CA SER A 128 -3.27 20.79 -2.88
C SER A 128 -2.64 21.99 -2.16
N PRO A 129 -3.01 23.24 -2.49
CA PRO A 129 -2.50 24.43 -1.79
C PRO A 129 -2.74 24.45 -0.28
N LYS A 130 -3.74 23.70 0.20
CA LYS A 130 -4.06 23.53 1.64
C LYS A 130 -3.36 22.33 2.26
N GLN A 131 -2.60 21.56 1.48
CA GLN A 131 -1.94 20.32 1.90
C GLN A 131 -2.90 19.24 2.45
N ASP A 132 -4.17 19.35 2.14
CA ASP A 132 -5.21 18.40 2.56
C ASP A 132 -5.39 17.23 1.57
N VAL A 133 -4.85 17.34 0.35
CA VAL A 133 -4.83 16.27 -0.66
C VAL A 133 -3.42 16.13 -1.23
N LYS A 134 -2.87 14.92 -1.16
CA LYS A 134 -1.55 14.57 -1.72
C LYS A 134 -1.69 13.40 -2.67
N MET A 135 -1.06 13.50 -3.83
CA MET A 135 -1.03 12.44 -4.85
C MET A 135 0.40 12.03 -5.14
N ARG A 136 0.70 10.73 -4.99
CA ARG A 136 2.03 10.16 -5.19
C ARG A 136 1.98 8.92 -6.08
N LEU A 137 3.04 8.68 -6.83
CA LEU A 137 3.23 7.47 -7.63
C LEU A 137 4.38 6.67 -7.02
N PHE A 138 4.11 5.45 -6.60
CA PHE A 138 5.11 4.50 -6.11
C PHE A 138 5.47 3.51 -7.22
N VAL A 139 6.75 3.28 -7.43
CA VAL A 139 7.27 2.39 -8.49
C VAL A 139 8.26 1.38 -7.90
N PRO A 140 7.80 0.45 -7.03
CA PRO A 140 8.67 -0.57 -6.43
C PRO A 140 8.91 -1.76 -7.37
N LEU A 141 10.15 -2.23 -7.39
CA LEU A 141 10.57 -3.51 -7.94
C LEU A 141 11.22 -4.33 -6.83
N ARG A 142 10.57 -5.40 -6.40
CA ARG A 142 11.03 -6.21 -5.25
C ARG A 142 11.32 -7.64 -5.65
N SER A 143 12.40 -8.19 -5.10
CA SER A 143 12.70 -9.60 -5.09
C SER A 143 12.11 -10.24 -3.84
N ALA A 144 11.52 -11.42 -3.97
CA ALA A 144 10.85 -12.13 -2.89
C ALA A 144 11.63 -13.37 -2.49
N PHE A 145 11.73 -13.61 -1.19
CA PHE A 145 12.43 -14.75 -0.57
C PHE A 145 11.56 -15.37 0.51
N THR A 146 11.61 -16.68 0.68
CA THR A 146 10.95 -17.36 1.80
C THR A 146 11.65 -17.02 3.11
N LEU A 147 10.88 -16.92 4.20
CA LEU A 147 11.39 -16.72 5.56
C LEU A 147 11.54 -18.09 6.27
N GLU A 148 12.48 -18.85 5.79
CA GLU A 148 12.83 -20.17 6.32
C GLU A 148 14.29 -20.19 6.78
N SER A 149 14.73 -21.28 7.44
CA SER A 149 16.14 -21.46 7.84
C SER A 149 17.11 -21.42 6.64
N SER A 150 16.62 -21.78 5.47
CA SER A 150 17.32 -21.65 4.18
C SER A 150 16.44 -20.85 3.23
N PRO A 151 16.56 -19.52 3.17
CA PRO A 151 15.75 -18.67 2.33
C PRO A 151 15.89 -19.05 0.85
N GLN A 152 14.76 -19.19 0.17
CA GLN A 152 14.72 -19.47 -1.27
C GLN A 152 14.19 -18.24 -2.01
N PHE A 153 14.83 -17.92 -3.13
CA PHE A 153 14.31 -16.93 -4.06
C PHE A 153 13.05 -17.45 -4.74
N ILE A 154 11.95 -16.73 -4.60
CA ILE A 154 10.64 -17.09 -5.16
C ILE A 154 10.18 -16.14 -6.27
N GLY A 155 11.08 -15.31 -6.79
CA GLY A 155 10.81 -14.43 -7.92
C GLY A 155 10.85 -12.93 -7.57
N TRP A 156 10.34 -12.12 -8.48
CA TRP A 156 10.22 -10.67 -8.28
C TRP A 156 8.82 -10.18 -8.64
N GLN A 157 8.46 -9.04 -8.08
CA GLN A 157 7.25 -8.29 -8.39
C GLN A 157 7.56 -6.83 -8.74
N PHE A 158 6.83 -6.31 -9.71
CA PHE A 158 6.77 -4.91 -10.06
C PHE A 158 5.34 -4.41 -9.86
N THR A 159 5.15 -3.43 -8.96
CA THR A 159 3.82 -3.01 -8.52
C THR A 159 3.66 -1.49 -8.53
N PRO A 160 3.70 -0.85 -9.72
CA PRO A 160 3.46 0.59 -9.81
C PRO A 160 2.04 0.91 -9.33
N ARG A 161 1.91 1.92 -8.46
CA ARG A 161 0.63 2.27 -7.83
C ARG A 161 0.51 3.75 -7.57
N LEU A 162 -0.65 4.29 -7.89
CA LEU A 162 -1.03 5.65 -7.55
C LEU A 162 -1.59 5.67 -6.14
N ASN A 163 -1.12 6.60 -5.32
CA ASN A 163 -1.61 6.86 -3.97
C ASN A 163 -2.26 8.25 -3.92
N LEU A 164 -3.40 8.33 -3.27
CA LEU A 164 -4.12 9.56 -2.97
C LEU A 164 -4.44 9.59 -1.48
N ASP A 165 -3.90 10.56 -0.76
CA ASP A 165 -4.21 10.84 0.65
C ASP A 165 -5.08 12.09 0.74
N VAL A 166 -6.18 12.00 1.47
CA VAL A 166 -7.11 13.12 1.71
C VAL A 166 -7.27 13.30 3.22
N SER A 167 -6.80 14.44 3.73
CA SER A 167 -7.00 14.84 5.13
C SER A 167 -8.37 15.48 5.30
N ASN A 168 -9.03 15.18 6.42
CA ASN A 168 -10.39 15.68 6.76
C ASN A 168 -11.45 15.40 5.66
N PRO A 169 -11.53 14.17 5.11
CA PRO A 169 -12.45 13.87 4.03
C PRO A 169 -13.89 14.18 4.45
N LEU A 170 -14.65 14.82 3.58
CA LEU A 170 -16.06 15.20 3.81
C LEU A 170 -16.27 16.00 5.11
N GLY A 171 -15.28 16.76 5.58
CA GLY A 171 -15.34 17.54 6.82
C GLY A 171 -15.13 16.73 8.11
N MET A 172 -14.75 15.47 8.04
CA MET A 172 -14.42 14.63 9.20
C MET A 172 -13.05 15.02 9.78
N GLN A 173 -13.06 15.95 10.73
CA GLN A 173 -11.83 16.51 11.29
C GLN A 173 -10.91 15.45 11.92
N GLY A 174 -9.63 15.49 11.56
CA GLY A 174 -8.57 14.62 12.04
C GLY A 174 -8.61 13.20 11.47
N TRP A 175 -9.52 12.88 10.55
CA TRP A 175 -9.48 11.65 9.78
C TRP A 175 -8.64 11.82 8.52
N THR A 176 -8.02 10.74 8.08
CA THR A 176 -7.34 10.67 6.79
C THR A 176 -7.89 9.49 5.99
N LEU A 177 -8.21 9.73 4.74
CA LEU A 177 -8.57 8.72 3.76
C LEU A 177 -7.38 8.52 2.82
N GLY A 178 -6.84 7.31 2.79
CA GLY A 178 -5.84 6.90 1.81
C GLY A 178 -6.46 5.98 0.77
N MET A 179 -6.15 6.20 -0.47
CA MET A 179 -6.53 5.31 -1.57
C MET A 179 -5.28 4.99 -2.37
N VAL A 180 -5.01 3.71 -2.57
CA VAL A 180 -3.85 3.27 -3.36
C VAL A 180 -4.27 2.16 -4.30
N GLY A 181 -3.77 2.21 -5.53
CA GLY A 181 -4.10 1.17 -6.50
C GLY A 181 -3.19 1.18 -7.71
N GLY A 182 -3.10 0.01 -8.34
CA GLY A 182 -2.30 -0.17 -9.54
C GLY A 182 -2.22 -1.62 -10.01
N PRO A 183 -1.66 -1.82 -11.20
CA PRO A 183 -1.40 -3.15 -11.73
C PRO A 183 -0.25 -3.82 -11.00
N ILE A 184 -0.26 -5.15 -11.02
CA ILE A 184 0.81 -5.98 -10.48
C ILE A 184 1.38 -6.80 -11.64
N PHE A 185 2.71 -6.92 -11.66
CA PHE A 185 3.45 -7.77 -12.59
C PHE A 185 4.39 -8.65 -11.79
N GLY A 186 4.60 -9.89 -12.21
CA GLY A 186 5.51 -10.81 -11.54
C GLY A 186 6.31 -11.66 -12.50
N SER A 187 7.41 -12.20 -11.99
CA SER A 187 8.22 -13.18 -12.71
C SER A 187 7.51 -14.54 -12.83
N ARG A 188 8.03 -15.42 -13.67
CA ARG A 188 7.56 -16.80 -13.78
C ARG A 188 7.66 -17.53 -12.43
N GLU A 189 8.76 -17.35 -11.72
CA GLU A 189 9.03 -17.98 -10.41
C GLU A 189 8.00 -17.51 -9.37
N GLN A 190 7.72 -16.19 -9.33
CA GLN A 190 6.72 -15.62 -8.43
C GLN A 190 5.33 -16.19 -8.70
N HIS A 191 4.94 -16.29 -9.97
CA HIS A 191 3.66 -16.88 -10.33
C HIS A 191 3.64 -18.38 -10.14
N ALA A 192 4.73 -19.11 -10.41
CA ALA A 192 4.84 -20.55 -10.19
C ALA A 192 4.72 -20.91 -8.71
N TYR A 193 5.29 -20.10 -7.81
CA TYR A 193 5.20 -20.31 -6.36
C TYR A 193 3.75 -20.35 -5.86
N PHE A 194 2.89 -19.45 -6.35
CA PHE A 194 1.50 -19.35 -5.90
C PHE A 194 0.53 -20.17 -6.77
N TYR A 195 0.74 -20.23 -8.08
CA TYR A 195 -0.24 -20.72 -9.07
C TYR A 195 0.24 -21.92 -9.89
N GLY A 196 1.50 -22.33 -9.75
CA GLY A 196 2.04 -23.51 -10.42
C GLY A 196 1.49 -24.81 -9.82
N VAL A 197 1.28 -25.83 -10.68
CA VAL A 197 0.95 -27.19 -10.28
C VAL A 197 1.96 -28.13 -10.95
N ALA A 198 2.90 -28.63 -10.16
CA ALA A 198 3.88 -29.61 -10.66
C ALA A 198 3.20 -30.94 -11.00
N PRO A 199 3.72 -31.74 -11.96
CA PRO A 199 3.10 -32.97 -12.38
C PRO A 199 2.79 -33.97 -11.24
N GLN A 200 3.67 -34.04 -10.21
CA GLN A 200 3.47 -34.91 -9.04
C GLN A 200 2.29 -34.47 -8.14
N HIS A 201 1.83 -33.24 -8.25
CA HIS A 201 0.67 -32.70 -7.53
C HIS A 201 -0.58 -32.60 -8.40
N SER A 202 -0.53 -33.06 -9.66
CA SER A 202 -1.69 -33.04 -10.53
C SER A 202 -2.71 -34.11 -10.13
N THR A 203 -3.98 -33.76 -10.31
CA THR A 203 -5.13 -34.67 -10.09
C THR A 203 -6.12 -34.52 -11.24
N GLY A 204 -7.16 -35.36 -11.30
CA GLY A 204 -8.22 -35.20 -12.31
C GLY A 204 -8.94 -33.88 -12.30
N THR A 205 -8.98 -33.21 -11.14
CA THR A 205 -9.63 -31.86 -10.97
C THR A 205 -8.63 -30.72 -10.88
N ARG A 206 -7.36 -31.00 -10.75
CA ARG A 206 -6.25 -30.04 -10.66
C ARG A 206 -5.15 -30.49 -11.64
N PRO A 207 -5.24 -30.17 -12.93
CA PRO A 207 -4.22 -30.51 -13.91
C PRO A 207 -2.90 -29.80 -13.62
N ALA A 208 -1.79 -30.36 -14.12
CA ALA A 208 -0.50 -29.69 -14.10
C ALA A 208 -0.60 -28.32 -14.79
N TYR A 209 0.07 -27.31 -14.21
CA TYR A 209 0.02 -25.93 -14.71
C TYR A 209 1.38 -25.24 -14.58
N GLU A 210 1.87 -24.74 -15.70
CA GLU A 210 3.09 -23.91 -15.74
C GLU A 210 2.71 -22.43 -15.79
N ALA A 211 3.12 -21.69 -14.77
CA ALA A 211 2.93 -20.24 -14.72
C ALA A 211 3.90 -19.52 -15.65
N ARG A 212 3.52 -18.30 -16.07
CA ARG A 212 4.31 -17.41 -16.94
C ARG A 212 4.56 -16.10 -16.22
N ALA A 213 5.62 -15.38 -16.64
CA ALA A 213 5.83 -14.01 -16.23
C ALA A 213 4.84 -13.05 -16.91
N GLY A 214 4.52 -11.94 -16.26
CA GLY A 214 3.69 -10.89 -16.84
C GLY A 214 2.69 -10.28 -15.88
N TYR A 215 1.59 -9.79 -16.43
CA TYR A 215 0.52 -9.15 -15.68
C TYR A 215 -0.14 -10.11 -14.69
N ALA A 216 -0.25 -9.67 -13.45
CA ALA A 216 -0.78 -10.45 -12.32
C ALA A 216 -2.11 -9.89 -11.77
N GLY A 217 -2.73 -8.96 -12.46
CA GLY A 217 -4.01 -8.38 -12.05
C GLY A 217 -3.88 -6.97 -11.47
N LEU A 218 -4.99 -6.47 -10.96
CA LEU A 218 -5.15 -5.15 -10.36
C LEU A 218 -5.37 -5.28 -8.84
N GLN A 219 -4.87 -4.32 -8.07
CA GLN A 219 -5.21 -4.15 -6.66
C GLN A 219 -5.61 -2.71 -6.39
N LEU A 220 -6.71 -2.54 -5.64
CA LEU A 220 -7.15 -1.25 -5.12
C LEU A 220 -7.35 -1.39 -3.61
N LEU A 221 -6.87 -0.43 -2.83
CA LEU A 221 -7.05 -0.38 -1.39
C LEU A 221 -7.52 1.01 -0.99
N SER A 222 -8.52 1.06 -0.13
CA SER A 222 -8.97 2.29 0.54
C SER A 222 -8.86 2.08 2.04
N ALA A 223 -8.24 3.01 2.74
CA ALA A 223 -8.07 2.99 4.18
C ALA A 223 -8.52 4.32 4.79
N LEU A 224 -9.18 4.24 5.93
CA LEU A 224 -9.60 5.40 6.71
C LEU A 224 -9.04 5.26 8.11
N TRP A 225 -8.36 6.30 8.61
CA TRP A 225 -7.76 6.27 9.94
C TRP A 225 -7.78 7.62 10.64
N LYS A 226 -7.65 7.56 11.97
CA LYS A 226 -7.50 8.74 12.82
C LYS A 226 -6.53 8.47 13.96
N ARG A 227 -5.63 9.43 14.22
CA ARG A 227 -4.74 9.48 15.37
C ARG A 227 -5.35 10.35 16.45
N PHE A 228 -5.59 9.77 17.62
CA PHE A 228 -5.96 10.45 18.85
C PHE A 228 -4.71 10.63 19.74
N PRO A 229 -4.72 11.48 20.77
CA PRO A 229 -3.53 11.68 21.60
C PRO A 229 -2.92 10.39 22.18
N ALA A 230 -3.74 9.43 22.61
CA ALA A 230 -3.29 8.20 23.26
C ALA A 230 -3.40 6.93 22.40
N PHE A 231 -4.15 6.97 21.32
CA PHE A 231 -4.41 5.78 20.48
C PHE A 231 -4.65 6.16 19.01
N TRP A 232 -4.55 5.17 18.17
CA TRP A 232 -4.84 5.24 16.75
C TRP A 232 -5.92 4.22 16.41
N VAL A 233 -6.82 4.57 15.52
CA VAL A 233 -7.82 3.66 14.95
C VAL A 233 -7.78 3.75 13.44
N GLY A 234 -8.03 2.63 12.77
CA GLY A 234 -8.15 2.62 11.32
C GLY A 234 -8.78 1.34 10.81
N GLY A 235 -9.17 1.40 9.55
CA GLY A 235 -9.69 0.26 8.83
C GLY A 235 -9.39 0.40 7.35
N PHE A 236 -9.40 -0.73 6.64
CA PHE A 236 -9.22 -0.74 5.20
C PHE A 236 -10.14 -1.74 4.52
N VAL A 237 -10.41 -1.45 3.25
CA VAL A 237 -11.00 -2.39 2.29
C VAL A 237 -10.07 -2.49 1.10
N ARG A 238 -9.78 -3.72 0.67
CA ARG A 238 -8.95 -4.01 -0.51
C ARG A 238 -9.77 -4.81 -1.51
N TYR A 239 -9.71 -4.41 -2.76
CA TYR A 239 -10.23 -5.14 -3.91
C TYR A 239 -9.06 -5.70 -4.71
N ASP A 240 -9.08 -6.99 -4.96
CA ASP A 240 -8.14 -7.71 -5.82
C ASP A 240 -8.88 -8.23 -7.05
N ASP A 241 -8.29 -8.06 -8.23
CA ASP A 241 -8.80 -8.59 -9.50
C ASP A 241 -7.67 -9.28 -10.27
N VAL A 242 -7.83 -10.56 -10.56
CA VAL A 242 -6.87 -11.36 -11.33
C VAL A 242 -7.38 -11.69 -12.74
N ARG A 243 -8.47 -11.06 -13.19
CA ARG A 243 -8.93 -11.19 -14.57
C ARG A 243 -7.87 -10.63 -15.53
N GLY A 244 -7.60 -11.36 -16.60
CA GLY A 244 -6.54 -11.04 -17.55
C GLY A 244 -5.12 -11.31 -17.03
N ALA A 245 -4.95 -11.78 -15.80
CA ALA A 245 -3.65 -12.22 -15.31
C ALA A 245 -3.12 -13.41 -16.10
N VAL A 246 -1.82 -13.48 -16.31
CA VAL A 246 -1.19 -14.58 -17.09
C VAL A 246 -1.42 -15.97 -16.47
N PHE A 247 -1.83 -16.02 -15.20
CA PHE A 247 -2.19 -17.23 -14.47
C PHE A 247 -3.70 -17.36 -14.20
N GLU A 248 -4.55 -16.56 -14.83
CA GLU A 248 -6.00 -16.59 -14.63
C GLU A 248 -6.63 -17.98 -14.80
N ASN A 249 -6.05 -18.81 -15.68
CA ASN A 249 -6.52 -20.15 -15.97
C ASN A 249 -5.86 -21.25 -15.13
N SER A 250 -5.07 -20.89 -14.11
CA SER A 250 -4.52 -21.87 -13.18
C SER A 250 -5.65 -22.56 -12.40
N PRO A 251 -5.60 -23.88 -12.19
CA PRO A 251 -6.58 -24.59 -11.36
C PRO A 251 -6.56 -24.14 -9.88
N LEU A 252 -5.55 -23.37 -9.47
CA LEU A 252 -5.46 -22.77 -8.14
C LEU A 252 -6.17 -21.42 -8.05
N VAL A 253 -6.62 -20.83 -9.16
CA VAL A 253 -7.45 -19.62 -9.18
C VAL A 253 -8.92 -20.02 -9.11
N THR A 254 -9.50 -19.89 -7.93
CA THR A 254 -10.90 -20.28 -7.67
C THR A 254 -11.86 -19.09 -7.62
N GLN A 255 -11.30 -17.86 -7.49
CA GLN A 255 -12.06 -16.62 -7.51
C GLN A 255 -11.28 -15.55 -8.26
N LYS A 256 -11.86 -14.97 -9.31
CA LYS A 256 -11.15 -13.99 -10.16
C LYS A 256 -11.11 -12.60 -9.60
N SER A 257 -12.01 -12.25 -8.69
CA SER A 257 -12.00 -10.96 -7.98
C SER A 257 -12.63 -11.12 -6.60
N GLY A 258 -12.21 -10.28 -5.66
CA GLY A 258 -12.73 -10.36 -4.30
C GLY A 258 -12.36 -9.15 -3.45
N PHE A 259 -13.08 -9.03 -2.34
CA PHE A 259 -12.81 -8.03 -1.32
C PHE A 259 -12.16 -8.67 -0.10
N SER A 260 -11.27 -7.91 0.52
CA SER A 260 -10.70 -8.21 1.83
C SER A 260 -10.66 -6.92 2.64
N GLY A 261 -10.50 -7.03 3.95
CA GLY A 261 -10.49 -5.84 4.78
C GLY A 261 -10.10 -6.14 6.21
N GLY A 262 -9.92 -5.08 6.98
CA GLY A 262 -9.57 -5.19 8.38
C GLY A 262 -9.75 -3.89 9.12
N VAL A 263 -9.74 -3.99 10.45
CA VAL A 263 -9.79 -2.87 11.38
C VAL A 263 -8.72 -3.03 12.45
N ALA A 264 -8.18 -1.92 12.91
CA ALA A 264 -7.15 -1.91 13.94
C ALA A 264 -7.40 -0.80 14.96
N ILE A 265 -7.00 -1.07 16.18
CA ILE A 265 -6.81 -0.08 17.23
C ILE A 265 -5.45 -0.30 17.86
N SER A 266 -4.70 0.77 18.10
CA SER A 266 -3.37 0.69 18.70
C SER A 266 -3.20 1.80 19.72
N TRP A 267 -2.70 1.46 20.91
CA TRP A 267 -2.36 2.41 21.97
C TRP A 267 -0.90 2.80 21.86
N VAL A 268 -0.64 4.10 21.95
CA VAL A 268 0.72 4.64 21.97
C VAL A 268 1.20 4.66 23.42
N LEU A 269 2.20 3.84 23.70
CA LEU A 269 2.75 3.64 25.05
C LEU A 269 3.99 4.50 25.30
N GLY A 270 4.67 4.92 24.24
CA GLY A 270 5.83 5.78 24.31
C GLY A 270 6.06 6.53 23.00
N GLN A 271 6.64 7.71 23.10
CA GLN A 271 7.02 8.53 21.94
C GLN A 271 8.26 9.35 22.24
N SER A 272 8.99 9.74 21.19
CA SER A 272 10.16 10.61 21.28
C SER A 272 9.78 12.00 21.77
N SER A 273 10.64 12.60 22.58
CA SER A 273 10.63 14.05 22.85
C SER A 273 11.22 14.85 21.68
N GLN A 274 12.03 14.23 20.83
CA GLN A 274 12.53 14.85 19.61
C GLN A 274 11.41 14.90 18.59
N MET A 275 11.13 16.11 18.08
CA MET A 275 10.16 16.35 17.02
C MET A 275 10.89 16.47 15.69
N VAL A 276 10.25 15.98 14.62
CA VAL A 276 10.73 16.09 13.24
C VAL A 276 9.61 16.68 12.37
N LYS A 277 9.99 17.45 11.38
CA LYS A 277 9.04 17.97 10.39
C LYS A 277 8.62 16.80 9.49
N VAL A 278 7.33 16.70 9.24
CA VAL A 278 6.75 15.73 8.30
C VAL A 278 6.02 16.51 7.20
N ASP A 279 6.32 16.13 5.97
CA ASP A 279 5.70 16.69 4.77
C ASP A 279 4.31 16.10 4.51
#